data_ee0d9163fc9d953097b20805fe2374db
#
_entry.id   ee0d9163fc9d953097b20805fe2374db
#
_cell.length_a   1.000
_cell.length_b   1.000
_cell.length_c   1.000
_cell.angle_alpha   90.00
_cell.angle_beta   90.00
_cell.angle_gamma   90.00
#
_symmetry.space_group_name_H-M   'P 1'
#
loop_
_entity.id
_entity.type
_entity.pdbx_description
1 polymer ?
#
loop_
_entity_poly.entity_id
_entity_poly.type
_entity_poly.pdbx_seq_one_letter_code
_entity_poly.pdbx_strand_id
1 'polypeptide(L)'
;LFRSLERAGVALEGGPIRLLTMPRVLGYVFNPISLYYCHRADGRLAAVVYEVTSTFGVRHAYVIPVPVEDQAAGLIRQGAAKALYVSPFMGMEMDYEFRGHAPGERLDLTIDGVDSGGVLITAAMSGERHDLTDADLLSAAVALPFLTLKVVAAIHWEALKLWLKRVPLTRQPSPAWEPATIQKQARESRLGR
;
A
#
# COMPACT_ATOMS: atom_id res chain seq x y z
N LEU A 1 -9.27 12.54 -2.41
CA LEU A 1 -9.78 11.17 -2.43
C LEU A 1 -11.07 11.09 -3.26
N PHE A 2 -12.18 11.78 -2.90
CA PHE A 2 -13.46 11.69 -3.61
C PHE A 2 -13.33 12.02 -5.11
N ARG A 3 -12.69 13.14 -5.46
CA ARG A 3 -12.42 13.49 -6.88
C ARG A 3 -11.64 12.43 -7.63
N SER A 4 -10.73 11.72 -6.97
CA SER A 4 -9.95 10.65 -7.60
C SER A 4 -10.78 9.39 -7.82
N LEU A 5 -11.70 9.07 -6.90
CA LEU A 5 -12.68 7.98 -7.07
C LEU A 5 -13.66 8.26 -8.20
N GLU A 6 -14.19 9.48 -8.28
CA GLU A 6 -15.06 9.91 -9.40
C GLU A 6 -14.36 9.79 -10.75
N ARG A 7 -13.09 10.22 -10.84
CA ARG A 7 -12.27 10.05 -12.05
C ARG A 7 -11.99 8.59 -12.40
N ALA A 8 -11.96 7.71 -11.39
CA ALA A 8 -11.86 6.26 -11.57
C ALA A 8 -13.19 5.60 -11.98
N GLY A 9 -14.28 6.36 -12.02
CA GLY A 9 -15.63 5.85 -12.29
C GLY A 9 -16.25 5.09 -11.12
N VAL A 10 -15.75 5.31 -9.89
CA VAL A 10 -16.23 4.62 -8.68
C VAL A 10 -17.21 5.50 -7.94
N ALA A 11 -18.48 5.09 -7.89
CA ALA A 11 -19.52 5.70 -7.06
C ALA A 11 -19.66 4.90 -5.76
N LEU A 12 -19.55 5.57 -4.61
CA LEU A 12 -19.68 4.94 -3.29
C LEU A 12 -21.13 4.98 -2.77
N GLU A 13 -21.98 5.85 -3.31
CA GLU A 13 -23.40 5.95 -2.96
C GLU A 13 -23.62 6.16 -1.45
N GLY A 14 -22.71 6.91 -0.79
CA GLY A 14 -22.77 7.14 0.65
C GLY A 14 -22.14 6.01 1.51
N GLY A 15 -21.54 5.01 0.89
CA GLY A 15 -20.86 3.93 1.61
C GLY A 15 -19.61 4.40 2.38
N PRO A 16 -19.18 3.64 3.40
CA PRO A 16 -18.08 4.02 4.27
C PRO A 16 -16.72 3.86 3.60
N ILE A 17 -15.78 4.72 4.00
CA ILE A 17 -14.36 4.57 3.70
C ILE A 17 -13.64 4.19 4.99
N ARG A 18 -13.00 3.02 5.00
CA ARG A 18 -12.22 2.53 6.13
C ARG A 18 -10.74 2.72 5.87
N LEU A 19 -10.03 3.31 6.84
CA LEU A 19 -8.61 3.61 6.72
C LEU A 19 -7.79 2.62 7.54
N LEU A 20 -6.83 1.97 6.88
CA LEU A 20 -5.75 1.23 7.51
C LEU A 20 -4.48 2.07 7.43
N THR A 21 -3.90 2.42 8.57
CA THR A 21 -2.71 3.27 8.64
C THR A 21 -1.94 3.03 9.94
N MET A 22 -0.66 3.32 9.93
CA MET A 22 0.14 3.27 11.16
C MET A 22 -0.13 4.50 12.03
N PRO A 23 -0.40 4.32 13.34
CA PRO A 23 -0.62 5.44 14.23
C PRO A 23 0.68 6.21 14.51
N ARG A 24 0.53 7.49 14.84
CA ARG A 24 1.63 8.29 15.37
C ARG A 24 1.79 8.02 16.87
N VAL A 25 2.98 7.60 17.29
CA VAL A 25 3.28 7.33 18.70
C VAL A 25 4.34 8.33 19.17
N LEU A 26 4.06 9.07 20.26
CA LEU A 26 4.97 10.09 20.83
C LEU A 26 5.52 11.09 19.80
N GLY A 27 4.68 11.50 18.85
CA GLY A 27 5.05 12.45 17.80
C GLY A 27 5.75 11.82 16.58
N TYR A 28 6.13 10.56 16.64
CA TYR A 28 6.81 9.85 15.55
C TYR A 28 5.86 8.91 14.82
N VAL A 29 5.99 8.86 13.50
CA VAL A 29 5.30 7.89 12.64
C VAL A 29 6.23 7.48 11.49
N PHE A 30 6.28 6.18 11.25
CA PHE A 30 6.76 5.64 9.99
C PHE A 30 5.59 4.93 9.33
N ASN A 31 5.02 5.56 8.32
CA ASN A 31 3.84 5.08 7.61
C ASN A 31 4.12 5.05 6.11
N PRO A 32 4.77 3.99 5.61
CA PRO A 32 5.14 3.90 4.20
C PRO A 32 3.93 3.73 3.29
N ILE A 33 2.83 3.18 3.81
CA ILE A 33 1.59 2.97 3.06
C ILE A 33 0.37 3.16 3.96
N SER A 34 -0.64 3.84 3.45
CA SER A 34 -2.01 3.85 3.99
C SER A 34 -2.96 3.28 2.96
N LEU A 35 -3.94 2.51 3.40
CA LEU A 35 -4.96 1.93 2.53
C LEU A 35 -6.34 2.47 2.89
N TYR A 36 -7.07 2.94 1.87
CA TYR A 36 -8.46 3.35 2.01
C TYR A 36 -9.32 2.32 1.31
N TYR A 37 -10.07 1.55 2.10
CA TYR A 37 -11.05 0.58 1.62
C TYR A 37 -12.37 1.29 1.41
N CYS A 38 -12.70 1.54 0.16
CA CYS A 38 -13.86 2.33 -0.25
C CYS A 38 -15.04 1.39 -0.54
N HIS A 39 -16.05 1.42 0.31
CA HIS A 39 -17.22 0.54 0.20
C HIS A 39 -18.40 1.28 -0.41
N ARG A 40 -19.29 0.55 -1.08
CA ARG A 40 -20.64 1.03 -1.46
C ARG A 40 -21.56 1.03 -0.25
N ALA A 41 -22.72 1.67 -0.38
CA ALA A 41 -23.76 1.68 0.65
C ALA A 41 -24.21 0.28 1.07
N ASP A 42 -24.17 -0.70 0.17
CA ASP A 42 -24.49 -2.10 0.42
C ASP A 42 -23.36 -2.92 1.08
N GLY A 43 -22.25 -2.27 1.42
CA GLY A 43 -21.10 -2.87 2.10
C GLY A 43 -20.07 -3.53 1.18
N ARG A 44 -20.34 -3.65 -0.14
CA ARG A 44 -19.37 -4.21 -1.09
C ARG A 44 -18.16 -3.31 -1.27
N LEU A 45 -16.96 -3.91 -1.37
CA LEU A 45 -15.71 -3.18 -1.59
C LEU A 45 -15.65 -2.70 -3.05
N ALA A 46 -15.77 -1.39 -3.28
CA ALA A 46 -15.80 -0.81 -4.62
C ALA A 46 -14.41 -0.47 -5.17
N ALA A 47 -13.51 -0.02 -4.31
CA ALA A 47 -12.15 0.35 -4.67
C ALA A 47 -11.21 0.28 -3.47
N VAL A 48 -9.91 0.11 -3.74
CA VAL A 48 -8.86 0.33 -2.75
C VAL A 48 -7.96 1.47 -3.24
N VAL A 49 -7.63 2.40 -2.33
CA VAL A 49 -6.66 3.46 -2.61
C VAL A 49 -5.42 3.20 -1.75
N TYR A 50 -4.30 3.03 -2.43
CA TYR A 50 -3.00 2.82 -1.80
C TYR A 50 -2.24 4.15 -1.81
N GLU A 51 -2.17 4.82 -0.68
CA GLU A 51 -1.36 6.03 -0.52
C GLU A 51 0.03 5.62 -0.04
N VAL A 52 1.00 5.70 -0.93
CA VAL A 52 2.40 5.36 -0.66
C VAL A 52 3.17 6.63 -0.35
N THR A 53 3.97 6.59 0.71
CA THR A 53 4.88 7.68 1.08
C THR A 53 6.33 7.19 0.91
N SER A 54 7.08 7.89 0.06
CA SER A 54 8.50 7.58 -0.10
C SER A 54 9.32 8.01 1.12
N THR A 55 10.53 7.47 1.27
CA THR A 55 11.50 7.90 2.28
C THR A 55 11.91 9.37 2.11
N PHE A 56 11.65 9.96 0.94
CA PHE A 56 11.91 11.37 0.61
C PHE A 56 10.72 12.29 0.92
N GLY A 57 9.65 11.77 1.53
CA GLY A 57 8.45 12.52 1.90
C GLY A 57 7.47 12.80 0.75
N VAL A 58 7.72 12.26 -0.44
CA VAL A 58 6.79 12.37 -1.56
C VAL A 58 5.68 11.34 -1.40
N ARG A 59 4.42 11.76 -1.63
CA ARG A 59 3.23 10.90 -1.55
C ARG A 59 2.66 10.67 -2.94
N HIS A 60 2.18 9.46 -3.16
CA HIS A 60 1.47 9.09 -4.38
C HIS A 60 0.33 8.13 -4.06
N ALA A 61 -0.82 8.33 -4.69
CA ALA A 61 -2.00 7.50 -4.49
C ALA A 61 -2.31 6.67 -5.74
N TYR A 62 -2.41 5.36 -5.58
CA TYR A 62 -2.94 4.45 -6.59
C TYR A 62 -4.42 4.21 -6.30
N VAL A 63 -5.30 4.62 -7.19
CA VAL A 63 -6.76 4.43 -7.07
C VAL A 63 -7.17 3.29 -7.97
N ILE A 64 -7.52 2.15 -7.39
CA ILE A 64 -7.76 0.92 -8.14
C ILE A 64 -9.16 0.38 -7.82
N PRO A 65 -10.09 0.36 -8.79
CA PRO A 65 -11.39 -0.26 -8.63
C PRO A 65 -11.27 -1.77 -8.35
N VAL A 66 -12.16 -2.32 -7.54
CA VAL A 66 -12.28 -3.77 -7.33
C VAL A 66 -13.22 -4.35 -8.38
N PRO A 67 -12.88 -5.47 -9.05
CA PRO A 67 -13.76 -6.19 -9.95
C PRO A 67 -15.09 -6.51 -9.31
N VAL A 68 -16.18 -6.46 -10.09
CA VAL A 68 -17.54 -6.66 -9.56
C VAL A 68 -17.70 -8.02 -8.89
N GLU A 69 -17.07 -9.05 -9.45
CA GLU A 69 -17.06 -10.42 -8.94
C GLU A 69 -16.37 -10.57 -7.59
N ASP A 70 -15.37 -9.73 -7.33
CA ASP A 70 -14.57 -9.76 -6.08
C ASP A 70 -15.14 -8.85 -4.98
N GLN A 71 -16.05 -7.91 -5.34
CA GLN A 71 -16.56 -6.87 -4.42
C GLN A 71 -17.27 -7.44 -3.19
N ALA A 72 -18.09 -8.48 -3.39
CA ALA A 72 -18.87 -9.08 -2.31
C ALA A 72 -17.99 -9.85 -1.31
N ALA A 73 -16.96 -10.51 -1.79
CA ALA A 73 -15.99 -11.22 -0.96
C ALA A 73 -14.93 -10.29 -0.36
N GLY A 74 -14.85 -9.03 -0.78
CA GLY A 74 -13.79 -8.10 -0.38
C GLY A 74 -12.40 -8.55 -0.84
N LEU A 75 -12.34 -9.34 -1.91
CA LEU A 75 -11.09 -9.89 -2.43
C LEU A 75 -10.33 -8.81 -3.19
N ILE A 76 -9.01 -8.76 -2.97
CA ILE A 76 -8.10 -7.84 -3.61
C ILE A 76 -7.18 -8.62 -4.53
N ARG A 77 -7.31 -8.36 -5.84
CA ARG A 77 -6.43 -8.85 -6.91
C ARG A 77 -6.26 -7.70 -7.89
N GLN A 78 -5.25 -6.89 -7.66
CA GLN A 78 -5.09 -5.63 -8.36
C GLN A 78 -3.65 -5.46 -8.81
N GLY A 79 -3.43 -4.67 -9.87
CA GLY A 79 -2.10 -4.35 -10.36
C GLY A 79 -1.98 -2.88 -10.71
N ALA A 80 -0.78 -2.33 -10.60
CA ALA A 80 -0.48 -0.96 -10.97
C ALA A 80 0.96 -0.81 -11.43
N ALA A 81 1.18 -0.07 -12.51
CA ALA A 81 2.53 0.34 -12.88
C ALA A 81 3.12 1.25 -11.81
N LYS A 82 4.38 1.02 -11.46
CA LYS A 82 5.10 1.83 -10.47
C LYS A 82 5.22 3.27 -10.94
N ALA A 83 4.63 4.19 -10.18
CA ALA A 83 4.67 5.63 -10.48
C ALA A 83 5.47 6.44 -9.46
N LEU A 84 5.81 5.86 -8.29
CA LEU A 84 6.57 6.53 -7.24
C LEU A 84 7.96 5.95 -7.08
N TYR A 85 8.97 6.82 -7.09
CA TYR A 85 10.33 6.45 -6.71
C TYR A 85 10.45 6.34 -5.19
N VAL A 86 10.61 5.12 -4.69
CA VAL A 86 10.62 4.82 -3.24
C VAL A 86 12.00 4.46 -2.71
N SER A 87 12.91 4.00 -3.56
CA SER A 87 14.25 3.53 -3.16
C SER A 87 15.26 3.74 -4.28
N PRO A 88 16.50 4.15 -3.94
CA PRO A 88 17.57 4.28 -4.93
C PRO A 88 18.10 2.93 -5.46
N PHE A 89 17.68 1.83 -4.88
CA PHE A 89 18.08 0.48 -5.28
C PHE A 89 17.06 -0.22 -6.17
N MET A 90 15.96 0.46 -6.51
CA MET A 90 14.86 -0.13 -7.31
C MET A 90 14.49 0.80 -8.46
N GLY A 91 14.54 0.28 -9.69
CA GLY A 91 14.14 0.98 -10.90
C GLY A 91 12.65 1.35 -10.92
N MET A 92 12.25 2.10 -11.96
CA MET A 92 10.85 2.47 -12.18
C MET A 92 10.12 1.47 -13.09
N GLU A 93 10.84 0.68 -13.87
CA GLU A 93 10.27 -0.28 -14.83
C GLU A 93 9.83 -1.56 -14.12
N MET A 94 8.75 -1.45 -13.35
CA MET A 94 8.14 -2.58 -12.65
C MET A 94 6.67 -2.29 -12.36
N ASP A 95 5.91 -3.33 -12.14
CA ASP A 95 4.52 -3.30 -11.73
C ASP A 95 4.38 -3.73 -10.26
N TYR A 96 3.36 -3.22 -9.60
CA TYR A 96 2.92 -3.72 -8.30
C TYR A 96 1.72 -4.63 -8.48
N GLU A 97 1.75 -5.80 -7.84
CA GLU A 97 0.61 -6.70 -7.70
C GLU A 97 0.16 -6.73 -6.24
N PHE A 98 -1.11 -6.42 -6.01
CA PHE A 98 -1.73 -6.39 -4.69
C PHE A 98 -2.66 -7.58 -4.54
N ARG A 99 -2.48 -8.37 -3.48
CA ARG A 99 -3.29 -9.55 -3.18
C ARG A 99 -3.66 -9.57 -1.70
N GLY A 100 -4.90 -9.91 -1.39
CA GLY A 100 -5.38 -10.00 -0.01
C GLY A 100 -6.89 -9.83 0.08
N HIS A 101 -7.35 -9.44 1.25
CA HIS A 101 -8.77 -9.19 1.53
C HIS A 101 -8.96 -7.84 2.24
N ALA A 102 -10.18 -7.31 2.14
CA ALA A 102 -10.57 -6.20 3.00
C ALA A 102 -10.46 -6.62 4.48
N PRO A 103 -9.95 -5.75 5.38
CA PRO A 103 -9.77 -6.12 6.78
C PRO A 103 -11.09 -6.52 7.46
N GLY A 104 -11.04 -7.69 8.12
CA GLY A 104 -12.09 -8.22 8.99
C GLY A 104 -11.49 -8.54 10.36
N GLU A 105 -11.70 -9.78 10.85
CA GLU A 105 -11.03 -10.29 12.05
C GLU A 105 -9.53 -10.53 11.81
N ARG A 106 -9.15 -10.71 10.54
CA ARG A 106 -7.76 -10.82 10.10
C ARG A 106 -7.48 -9.83 9.00
N LEU A 107 -6.25 -9.35 8.99
CA LEU A 107 -5.66 -8.58 7.90
C LEU A 107 -4.66 -9.48 7.19
N ASP A 108 -4.77 -9.55 5.88
CA ASP A 108 -3.76 -10.12 4.99
C ASP A 108 -3.64 -9.23 3.75
N LEU A 109 -2.44 -8.82 3.46
CA LEU A 109 -2.11 -8.06 2.25
C LEU A 109 -0.70 -8.42 1.81
N THR A 110 -0.56 -8.78 0.54
CA THR A 110 0.73 -8.99 -0.12
C THR A 110 0.86 -8.01 -1.26
N ILE A 111 2.02 -7.40 -1.37
CA ILE A 111 2.38 -6.49 -2.47
C ILE A 111 3.67 -7.03 -3.08
N ASP A 112 3.57 -7.49 -4.31
CA ASP A 112 4.72 -7.92 -5.10
C ASP A 112 5.13 -6.80 -6.05
N GLY A 113 6.41 -6.53 -6.11
CA GLY A 113 7.01 -5.74 -7.17
C GLY A 113 7.58 -6.67 -8.22
N VAL A 114 7.05 -6.58 -9.45
CA VAL A 114 7.34 -7.50 -10.55
C VAL A 114 7.97 -6.72 -11.71
N ASP A 115 9.06 -7.22 -12.24
CA ASP A 115 9.68 -6.72 -13.48
C ASP A 115 9.70 -7.79 -14.57
N SER A 116 10.44 -7.57 -15.66
CA SER A 116 10.57 -8.53 -16.75
C SER A 116 11.24 -9.86 -16.34
N GLY A 117 11.96 -9.89 -15.23
CA GLY A 117 12.62 -11.08 -14.67
C GLY A 117 11.75 -11.86 -13.68
N GLY A 118 10.59 -11.30 -13.29
CA GLY A 118 9.67 -11.89 -12.32
C GLY A 118 9.55 -11.06 -11.03
N VAL A 119 9.23 -11.72 -9.92
CA VAL A 119 9.06 -11.06 -8.62
C VAL A 119 10.42 -10.62 -8.08
N LEU A 120 10.61 -9.31 -7.98
CA LEU A 120 11.83 -8.69 -7.46
C LEU A 120 11.76 -8.47 -5.95
N ILE A 121 10.59 -8.12 -5.43
CA ILE A 121 10.36 -7.87 -4.01
C ILE A 121 8.95 -8.27 -3.62
N THR A 122 8.80 -8.83 -2.43
CA THR A 122 7.51 -9.09 -1.79
C THR A 122 7.46 -8.38 -0.46
N ALA A 123 6.42 -7.58 -0.26
CA ALA A 123 6.06 -7.01 1.03
C ALA A 123 4.75 -7.64 1.49
N ALA A 124 4.71 -8.16 2.72
CA ALA A 124 3.51 -8.74 3.29
C ALA A 124 3.15 -8.05 4.61
N MET A 125 1.86 -7.86 4.82
CA MET A 125 1.28 -7.37 6.07
C MET A 125 0.21 -8.34 6.53
N SER A 126 0.33 -8.81 7.76
CA SER A 126 -0.67 -9.66 8.40
C SER A 126 -0.93 -9.17 9.82
N GLY A 127 -2.15 -9.39 10.32
CA GLY A 127 -2.52 -8.99 11.66
C GLY A 127 -3.85 -9.58 12.08
N GLU A 128 -4.12 -9.51 13.38
CA GLU A 128 -5.39 -9.88 13.98
C GLU A 128 -6.05 -8.61 14.55
N ARG A 129 -7.36 -8.59 14.49
CA ARG A 129 -8.15 -7.48 15.03
C ARG A 129 -8.22 -7.60 16.56
N HIS A 130 -7.96 -6.47 17.21
CA HIS A 130 -8.21 -6.29 18.63
C HIS A 130 -9.14 -5.09 18.83
N ASP A 131 -9.90 -5.11 19.92
CA ASP A 131 -10.71 -3.95 20.29
C ASP A 131 -9.80 -2.78 20.70
N LEU A 132 -10.24 -1.57 20.40
CA LEU A 132 -9.48 -0.37 20.73
C LEU A 132 -9.80 0.05 22.18
N THR A 133 -9.14 -0.61 23.14
CA THR A 133 -9.23 -0.27 24.56
C THR A 133 -7.95 0.42 25.04
N ASP A 134 -8.05 1.20 26.14
CA ASP A 134 -6.87 1.82 26.75
C ASP A 134 -5.85 0.78 27.22
N ALA A 135 -6.32 -0.37 27.70
CA ALA A 135 -5.47 -1.47 28.14
C ALA A 135 -4.70 -2.09 26.96
N ASP A 136 -5.35 -2.33 25.82
CA ASP A 136 -4.71 -2.86 24.62
C ASP A 136 -3.73 -1.86 24.01
N LEU A 137 -4.07 -0.58 24.01
CA LEU A 137 -3.17 0.49 23.56
C LEU A 137 -1.92 0.59 24.43
N LEU A 138 -2.09 0.53 25.76
CA LEU A 138 -0.96 0.55 26.70
C LEU A 138 -0.10 -0.70 26.56
N SER A 139 -0.72 -1.88 26.43
CA SER A 139 -0.02 -3.14 26.18
C SER A 139 0.80 -3.09 24.89
N ALA A 140 0.23 -2.61 23.82
CA ALA A 140 0.93 -2.44 22.54
C ALA A 140 2.09 -1.42 22.64
N ALA A 141 1.89 -0.31 23.35
CA ALA A 141 2.94 0.69 23.57
C ALA A 141 4.13 0.14 24.38
N VAL A 142 3.86 -0.74 25.35
CA VAL A 142 4.89 -1.41 26.15
C VAL A 142 5.56 -2.55 25.39
N ALA A 143 4.79 -3.33 24.62
CA ALA A 143 5.30 -4.48 23.86
C ALA A 143 6.16 -4.03 22.66
N LEU A 144 5.84 -2.88 22.07
CA LEU A 144 6.50 -2.36 20.88
C LEU A 144 7.18 -0.99 21.12
N PRO A 145 7.97 -0.82 22.17
CA PRO A 145 8.63 0.44 22.44
C PRO A 145 9.59 0.75 21.29
N PHE A 146 9.59 2.00 20.85
CA PHE A 146 10.47 2.47 19.78
C PHE A 146 10.33 1.73 18.44
N LEU A 147 9.16 1.14 18.14
CA LEU A 147 8.94 0.42 16.89
C LEU A 147 9.37 1.25 15.67
N THR A 148 8.92 2.50 15.58
CA THR A 148 9.28 3.41 14.48
C THR A 148 10.80 3.60 14.38
N LEU A 149 11.48 3.76 15.49
CA LEU A 149 12.95 3.93 15.52
C LEU A 149 13.68 2.65 15.07
N LYS A 150 13.20 1.49 15.53
CA LYS A 150 13.74 0.19 15.09
C LYS A 150 13.59 -0.01 13.58
N VAL A 151 12.41 0.34 13.02
CA VAL A 151 12.15 0.24 11.59
C VAL A 151 13.07 1.18 10.80
N VAL A 152 13.20 2.45 11.22
CA VAL A 152 14.10 3.42 10.56
C VAL A 152 15.53 2.93 10.61
N ALA A 153 16.02 2.45 11.76
CA ALA A 153 17.36 1.91 11.90
C ALA A 153 17.58 0.69 11.00
N ALA A 154 16.60 -0.22 10.91
CA ALA A 154 16.68 -1.39 10.03
C ALA A 154 16.76 -0.99 8.55
N ILE A 155 15.99 0.01 8.11
CA ILE A 155 16.04 0.53 6.73
C ILE A 155 17.45 1.06 6.40
N HIS A 156 18.04 1.84 7.29
CA HIS A 156 19.39 2.37 7.07
C HIS A 156 20.46 1.26 7.07
N TRP A 157 20.29 0.26 7.94
CA TRP A 157 21.15 -0.90 8.00
C TRP A 157 21.12 -1.71 6.69
N GLU A 158 19.91 -1.98 6.17
CA GLU A 158 19.78 -2.68 4.88
C GLU A 158 20.35 -1.84 3.73
N ALA A 159 20.08 -0.52 3.71
CA ALA A 159 20.64 0.36 2.71
C ALA A 159 22.20 0.36 2.74
N LEU A 160 22.79 0.36 3.94
CA LEU A 160 24.25 0.26 4.10
C LEU A 160 24.77 -1.08 3.55
N LYS A 161 24.10 -2.19 3.83
CA LYS A 161 24.50 -3.51 3.30
C LYS A 161 24.44 -3.55 1.77
N LEU A 162 23.39 -2.99 1.16
CA LEU A 162 23.27 -2.90 -0.29
C LEU A 162 24.37 -2.03 -0.90
N TRP A 163 24.68 -0.90 -0.26
CA TRP A 163 25.77 -0.02 -0.69
C TRP A 163 27.14 -0.71 -0.60
N LEU A 164 27.42 -1.42 0.49
CA LEU A 164 28.64 -2.20 0.65
C LEU A 164 28.78 -3.32 -0.39
N LYS A 165 27.64 -3.92 -0.80
CA LYS A 165 27.58 -4.91 -1.88
C LYS A 165 27.69 -4.28 -3.27
N ARG A 166 27.85 -2.95 -3.36
CA ARG A 166 27.95 -2.19 -4.62
C ARG A 166 26.75 -2.37 -5.54
N VAL A 167 25.54 -2.55 -4.97
CA VAL A 167 24.30 -2.57 -5.75
C VAL A 167 24.16 -1.22 -6.46
N PRO A 168 23.94 -1.18 -7.78
CA PRO A 168 23.86 0.07 -8.55
C PRO A 168 22.73 0.94 -8.05
N LEU A 169 23.02 2.24 -7.90
CA LEU A 169 22.01 3.23 -7.52
C LEU A 169 21.28 3.71 -8.77
N THR A 170 19.95 3.65 -8.74
CA THR A 170 19.10 4.26 -9.77
C THR A 170 18.87 5.74 -9.46
N ARG A 171 18.95 6.59 -10.48
CA ARG A 171 18.66 8.01 -10.30
C ARG A 171 17.15 8.22 -10.18
N GLN A 172 16.79 9.13 -9.27
CA GLN A 172 15.40 9.59 -9.22
C GLN A 172 15.04 10.25 -10.55
N PRO A 173 13.97 9.80 -11.24
CA PRO A 173 13.49 10.48 -12.44
C PRO A 173 13.13 11.92 -12.13
N SER A 174 13.36 12.84 -13.06
CA SER A 174 12.89 14.23 -12.91
C SER A 174 11.38 14.21 -12.70
N PRO A 175 10.86 14.92 -11.70
CA PRO A 175 9.48 14.75 -11.30
C PRO A 175 8.53 15.37 -12.32
N ALA A 176 7.89 14.53 -13.14
CA ALA A 176 6.53 14.80 -13.55
C ALA A 176 5.66 14.30 -12.37
N TRP A 177 5.47 15.15 -11.36
CA TRP A 177 4.73 14.78 -10.17
C TRP A 177 3.23 14.78 -10.47
N GLU A 178 2.66 13.61 -10.68
CA GLU A 178 1.22 13.41 -10.64
C GLU A 178 0.84 12.91 -9.24
N PRO A 179 -0.06 13.59 -8.52
CA PRO A 179 -0.41 13.23 -7.14
C PRO A 179 -1.18 11.91 -7.02
N ALA A 180 -1.74 11.40 -8.12
CA ALA A 180 -2.46 10.13 -8.13
C ALA A 180 -2.45 9.48 -9.52
N THR A 181 -2.17 8.19 -9.57
CA THR A 181 -2.40 7.34 -10.74
C THR A 181 -3.76 6.65 -10.60
N ILE A 182 -4.64 6.88 -11.56
CA ILE A 182 -5.93 6.20 -11.65
C ILE A 182 -5.75 5.05 -12.61
N GLN A 183 -5.73 3.84 -12.09
CA GLN A 183 -5.71 2.65 -12.91
C GLN A 183 -7.15 2.28 -13.28
N LYS A 184 -7.43 2.28 -14.56
CA LYS A 184 -8.60 1.56 -15.06
C LYS A 184 -8.28 0.08 -14.99
N GLN A 185 -9.21 -0.70 -14.44
CA GLN A 185 -9.10 -2.15 -14.33
C GLN A 185 -8.51 -2.74 -15.64
N ALA A 186 -7.36 -3.39 -15.54
CA ALA A 186 -6.79 -4.09 -16.68
C ALA A 186 -7.81 -5.17 -17.08
N ARG A 187 -8.33 -5.07 -18.30
CA ARG A 187 -9.17 -6.10 -18.89
C ARG A 187 -8.47 -7.46 -18.76
N GLU A 188 -9.21 -8.47 -18.35
CA GLU A 188 -8.94 -9.89 -18.11
C GLU A 188 -7.99 -10.64 -19.08
N SER A 189 -6.97 -10.05 -19.67
CA SER A 189 -6.19 -10.73 -20.73
C SER A 189 -4.82 -11.26 -20.30
N ARG A 190 -4.43 -11.21 -19.03
CA ARG A 190 -3.10 -11.67 -18.60
C ARG A 190 -3.03 -12.67 -17.43
N LEU A 191 -4.15 -13.05 -16.82
CA LEU A 191 -4.17 -14.05 -15.74
C LEU A 191 -4.51 -15.49 -16.21
N GLY A 192 -4.45 -15.73 -17.49
CA GLY A 192 -4.72 -17.03 -18.10
C GLY A 192 -3.55 -17.53 -18.96
N ARG A 193 -2.41 -17.79 -18.35
CA ARG A 193 -1.41 -18.74 -18.89
C ARG A 193 -0.55 -19.28 -17.77
#